data_8ee33b60a41cbb2de08a8b403f9b570f
#
_entry.id   8ee33b60a41cbb2de08a8b403f9b570f
#
_cell.length_a   1.000
_cell.length_b   1.000
_cell.length_c   1.000
_cell.angle_alpha   90.00
_cell.angle_beta   90.00
_cell.angle_gamma   90.00
#
_symmetry.space_group_name_H-M   'P 1'
#
loop_
_entity.id
_entity.type
_entity.pdbx_description
1 polymer ?
#
loop_
_entity_poly.entity_id
_entity_poly.type
_entity_poly.pdbx_seq_one_letter_code
_entity_poly.pdbx_strand_id
1 'polypeptide(L)'
;MRFFIETAKVEDIRKANDMTIICGVTTNPSLIAKEGRDFKEVIKEITEIVDGPISGEVKATTTDAEGMIAEGREIAAIHPNMVVKIPMTAEGLKAVKVLSAEGIKTNVTLIFTANQSSGAMPASFLVTMILISSSAIASLV
;
A
#
# COMPACT_ATOMS: atom_id res chain seq x y z
N MET A 1 -18.37 -0.58 -0.94
CA MET A 1 -17.29 0.00 -0.12
C MET A 1 -16.23 -1.07 0.08
N ARG A 2 -14.94 -0.73 0.00
CA ARG A 2 -13.85 -1.68 0.17
C ARG A 2 -13.06 -1.32 1.42
N PHE A 3 -12.88 -2.28 2.32
CA PHE A 3 -12.13 -2.09 3.55
C PHE A 3 -10.73 -2.66 3.42
N PHE A 4 -9.75 -1.92 3.93
CA PHE A 4 -8.35 -2.34 4.00
C PHE A 4 -7.87 -2.22 5.44
N ILE A 5 -7.08 -3.18 5.88
CA ILE A 5 -6.37 -3.06 7.15
C ILE A 5 -4.99 -2.46 6.92
N GLU A 6 -4.57 -1.52 7.76
CA GLU A 6 -3.21 -0.98 7.75
C GLU A 6 -2.41 -1.53 8.91
N THR A 7 -1.59 -2.51 8.63
CA THR A 7 -0.71 -3.15 9.62
C THR A 7 0.38 -3.99 8.94
N ALA A 8 1.44 -4.30 9.68
CA ALA A 8 2.43 -5.32 9.31
C ALA A 8 2.32 -6.58 10.19
N LYS A 9 1.41 -6.58 11.17
CA LYS A 9 1.19 -7.74 12.05
C LYS A 9 0.34 -8.78 11.35
N VAL A 10 0.96 -9.88 11.01
CA VAL A 10 0.31 -10.98 10.27
C VAL A 10 -0.88 -11.58 11.04
N GLU A 11 -0.78 -11.65 12.37
CA GLU A 11 -1.89 -12.15 13.21
C GLU A 11 -3.15 -11.28 13.10
N ASP A 12 -3.00 -9.96 13.07
CA ASP A 12 -4.13 -9.02 12.92
C ASP A 12 -4.74 -9.14 11.51
N ILE A 13 -3.89 -9.37 10.50
CA ILE A 13 -4.34 -9.60 9.13
C ILE A 13 -5.14 -10.89 9.02
N ARG A 14 -4.69 -12.00 9.64
CA ARG A 14 -5.43 -13.25 9.67
C ARG A 14 -6.80 -13.08 10.31
N LYS A 15 -6.87 -12.46 11.49
CA LYS A 15 -8.14 -12.19 12.18
C LYS A 15 -9.10 -11.38 11.32
N ALA A 16 -8.60 -10.30 10.69
CA ALA A 16 -9.42 -9.46 9.83
C ALA A 16 -9.89 -10.20 8.56
N ASN A 17 -9.04 -11.04 7.99
CA ASN A 17 -9.39 -11.87 6.83
C ASN A 17 -10.43 -12.93 7.18
N ASP A 18 -10.31 -13.58 8.35
CA ASP A 18 -11.28 -14.57 8.84
C ASP A 18 -12.66 -13.95 9.06
N MET A 19 -12.72 -12.67 9.41
CA MET A 19 -13.99 -11.93 9.51
C MET A 19 -14.61 -11.60 8.15
N THR A 20 -13.90 -11.87 7.03
CA THR A 20 -14.32 -11.60 5.64
C THR A 20 -14.67 -10.13 5.34
N ILE A 21 -14.20 -9.19 6.16
CA ILE A 21 -14.50 -7.76 6.04
C ILE A 21 -13.48 -6.99 5.23
N ILE A 22 -12.25 -7.49 5.10
CA ILE A 22 -11.18 -6.82 4.36
C ILE A 22 -11.10 -7.30 2.91
N CYS A 23 -10.78 -6.36 2.02
CA CYS A 23 -10.55 -6.61 0.60
C CYS A 23 -9.06 -6.55 0.24
N GLY A 24 -8.22 -6.13 1.16
CA GLY A 24 -6.78 -5.99 0.95
C GLY A 24 -6.06 -5.44 2.18
N VAL A 25 -4.76 -5.29 2.04
CA VAL A 25 -3.87 -4.84 3.12
C VAL A 25 -3.06 -3.64 2.66
N THR A 26 -2.84 -2.68 3.54
CA THR A 26 -1.84 -1.63 3.34
C THR A 26 -0.80 -1.70 4.44
N THR A 27 0.44 -1.54 4.05
CA THR A 27 1.57 -1.50 4.96
C THR A 27 2.57 -0.43 4.53
N ASN A 28 3.55 -0.17 5.35
CA ASN A 28 4.65 0.73 5.03
C ASN A 28 5.95 0.25 5.70
N PRO A 29 7.11 0.73 5.23
CA PRO A 29 8.41 0.29 5.77
C PRO A 29 8.56 0.48 7.28
N SER A 30 7.98 1.54 7.84
CA SER A 30 8.06 1.82 9.28
C SER A 30 7.26 0.82 10.12
N LEU A 31 6.12 0.35 9.62
CA LEU A 31 5.34 -0.69 10.30
C LEU A 31 6.09 -2.02 10.29
N ILE A 32 6.67 -2.39 9.15
CA ILE A 32 7.44 -3.64 9.01
C ILE A 32 8.72 -3.61 9.84
N ALA A 33 9.42 -2.47 9.87
CA ALA A 33 10.61 -2.30 10.70
C ALA A 33 10.32 -2.47 12.21
N LYS A 34 9.15 -2.05 12.68
CA LYS A 34 8.73 -2.26 14.08
C LYS A 34 8.54 -3.73 14.45
N GLU A 35 8.18 -4.57 13.48
CA GLU A 35 8.08 -6.02 13.67
C GLU A 35 9.45 -6.71 13.63
N GLY A 36 10.54 -5.99 13.30
CA GLY A 36 11.89 -6.53 13.22
C GLY A 36 12.09 -7.57 12.11
N ARG A 37 11.25 -7.55 11.06
CA ARG A 37 11.23 -8.54 9.99
C ARG A 37 11.63 -7.93 8.64
N ASP A 38 12.05 -8.77 7.72
CA ASP A 38 12.33 -8.37 6.33
C ASP A 38 11.04 -8.02 5.57
N PHE A 39 11.11 -6.96 4.76
CA PHE A 39 9.96 -6.46 4.00
C PHE A 39 9.41 -7.52 3.04
N LYS A 40 10.28 -8.20 2.29
CA LYS A 40 9.85 -9.17 1.28
C LYS A 40 9.24 -10.42 1.91
N GLU A 41 9.77 -10.85 3.06
CA GLU A 41 9.23 -11.98 3.82
C GLU A 41 7.83 -11.70 4.33
N VAL A 42 7.62 -10.53 4.95
CA VAL A 42 6.31 -10.12 5.47
C VAL A 42 5.28 -10.00 4.34
N ILE A 43 5.65 -9.35 3.23
CA ILE A 43 4.75 -9.22 2.07
C ILE A 43 4.37 -10.59 1.52
N LYS A 44 5.34 -11.50 1.37
CA LYS A 44 5.06 -12.86 0.88
C LYS A 44 4.08 -13.60 1.78
N GLU A 45 4.26 -13.53 3.10
CA GLU A 45 3.33 -14.15 4.05
C GLU A 45 1.92 -13.52 3.96
N ILE A 46 1.82 -12.20 3.79
CA ILE A 46 0.55 -11.51 3.60
C ILE A 46 -0.15 -11.99 2.30
N THR A 47 0.60 -12.20 1.21
CA THR A 47 0.03 -12.68 -0.06
C THR A 47 -0.54 -14.09 0.04
N GLU A 48 -0.07 -14.91 0.97
CA GLU A 48 -0.61 -16.25 1.24
C GLU A 48 -1.92 -16.23 2.04
N ILE A 49 -2.20 -15.11 2.75
CA ILE A 49 -3.38 -14.97 3.61
C ILE A 49 -4.51 -14.23 2.87
N VAL A 50 -4.16 -13.15 2.15
CA VAL A 50 -5.15 -12.25 1.54
C VAL A 50 -5.05 -12.31 0.02
N ASP A 51 -6.12 -12.80 -0.60
CA ASP A 51 -6.28 -12.75 -2.06
C ASP A 51 -6.90 -11.41 -2.47
N GLY A 52 -6.07 -10.38 -2.44
CA GLY A 52 -6.48 -9.00 -2.73
C GLY A 52 -5.29 -8.06 -2.90
N PRO A 53 -5.53 -6.78 -3.20
CA PRO A 53 -4.46 -5.81 -3.35
C PRO A 53 -3.70 -5.59 -2.04
N ILE A 54 -2.37 -5.59 -2.13
CA ILE A 54 -1.46 -5.37 -1.01
C ILE A 54 -0.60 -4.15 -1.34
N SER A 55 -0.79 -3.07 -0.61
CA SER A 55 -0.04 -1.83 -0.81
C SER A 55 1.28 -1.86 -0.05
N GLY A 56 2.38 -1.76 -0.80
CA GLY A 56 3.73 -1.56 -0.26
C GLY A 56 4.24 -0.16 -0.63
N GLU A 57 4.71 0.59 0.36
CA GLU A 57 5.17 1.96 0.18
C GLU A 57 6.65 2.03 -0.15
N VAL A 58 7.04 2.95 -1.05
CA VAL A 58 8.44 3.32 -1.26
C VAL A 58 9.03 3.93 0.01
N LYS A 59 10.35 3.87 0.16
CA LYS A 59 11.01 4.39 1.36
C LYS A 59 10.80 5.90 1.51
N ALA A 60 10.55 6.34 2.73
CA ALA A 60 10.37 7.76 3.05
C ALA A 60 11.63 8.61 2.76
N THR A 61 12.79 7.99 2.67
CA THR A 61 14.07 8.64 2.34
C THR A 61 14.27 8.87 0.84
N THR A 62 13.47 8.20 -0.01
CA THR A 62 13.54 8.34 -1.47
C THR A 62 12.62 9.47 -1.89
N THR A 63 13.21 10.60 -2.30
CA THR A 63 12.48 11.85 -2.58
C THR A 63 12.40 12.21 -4.06
N ASP A 64 13.19 11.56 -4.90
CA ASP A 64 13.26 11.79 -6.35
C ASP A 64 12.42 10.75 -7.13
N ALA A 65 11.92 11.14 -8.29
CA ALA A 65 11.07 10.30 -9.11
C ALA A 65 11.77 9.03 -9.58
N GLU A 66 13.03 9.09 -9.97
CA GLU A 66 13.79 7.95 -10.48
C GLU A 66 13.96 6.88 -9.40
N GLY A 67 14.32 7.28 -8.18
CA GLY A 67 14.40 6.37 -7.04
C GLY A 67 13.06 5.71 -6.71
N MET A 68 11.98 6.49 -6.69
CA MET A 68 10.63 5.94 -6.46
C MET A 68 10.19 4.97 -7.56
N ILE A 69 10.56 5.22 -8.82
CA ILE A 69 10.28 4.31 -9.95
C ILE A 69 11.05 3.00 -9.77
N ALA A 70 12.34 3.08 -9.43
CA ALA A 70 13.15 1.88 -9.22
C ALA A 70 12.60 1.02 -8.08
N GLU A 71 12.34 1.62 -6.92
CA GLU A 71 11.74 0.92 -5.79
C GLU A 71 10.33 0.39 -6.10
N GLY A 72 9.53 1.15 -6.84
CA GLY A 72 8.20 0.75 -7.26
C GLY A 72 8.20 -0.50 -8.13
N ARG A 73 9.15 -0.62 -9.05
CA ARG A 73 9.34 -1.83 -9.87
C ARG A 73 9.73 -3.03 -9.02
N GLU A 74 10.63 -2.83 -8.03
CA GLU A 74 11.02 -3.90 -7.11
C GLU A 74 9.84 -4.38 -6.25
N ILE A 75 9.03 -3.47 -5.73
CA ILE A 75 7.83 -3.79 -4.95
C ILE A 75 6.82 -4.55 -5.82
N ALA A 76 6.54 -4.05 -7.02
CA ALA A 76 5.60 -4.69 -7.94
C ALA A 76 6.03 -6.10 -8.38
N ALA A 77 7.33 -6.35 -8.46
CA ALA A 77 7.88 -7.65 -8.83
C ALA A 77 7.72 -8.74 -7.75
N ILE A 78 7.35 -8.38 -6.51
CA ILE A 78 7.21 -9.36 -5.42
C ILE A 78 6.01 -10.28 -5.67
N HIS A 79 4.86 -9.71 -6.08
CA HIS A 79 3.63 -10.47 -6.32
C HIS A 79 2.65 -9.70 -7.23
N PRO A 80 1.83 -10.36 -8.07
CA PRO A 80 0.86 -9.71 -8.96
C PRO A 80 -0.20 -8.82 -8.26
N ASN A 81 -0.48 -9.08 -6.98
CA ASN A 81 -1.42 -8.31 -6.18
C ASN A 81 -0.80 -7.04 -5.56
N MET A 82 0.49 -6.80 -5.80
CA MET A 82 1.15 -5.61 -5.26
C MET A 82 0.60 -4.32 -5.89
N VAL A 83 0.46 -3.33 -5.03
CA VAL A 83 0.13 -1.95 -5.37
C VAL A 83 1.20 -1.05 -4.76
N VAL A 84 1.86 -0.25 -5.58
CA VAL A 84 2.95 0.61 -5.11
C VAL A 84 2.38 1.88 -4.49
N LYS A 85 2.66 2.09 -3.21
CA LYS A 85 2.22 3.27 -2.47
C LYS A 85 3.24 4.39 -2.63
N ILE A 86 2.81 5.52 -3.19
CA ILE A 86 3.66 6.67 -3.55
C ILE A 86 3.15 7.94 -2.86
N PRO A 87 4.02 8.77 -2.26
CA PRO A 87 3.59 10.01 -1.63
C PRO A 87 3.12 11.05 -2.66
N MET A 88 2.12 11.87 -2.28
CA MET A 88 1.57 12.95 -3.10
C MET A 88 2.53 14.15 -3.14
N THR A 89 3.60 14.01 -3.91
CA THR A 89 4.58 15.05 -4.20
C THR A 89 4.72 15.24 -5.71
N ALA A 90 5.34 16.32 -6.16
CA ALA A 90 5.61 16.54 -7.58
C ALA A 90 6.43 15.39 -8.19
N GLU A 91 7.46 14.93 -7.48
CA GLU A 91 8.29 13.80 -7.91
C GLU A 91 7.49 12.47 -7.82
N GLY A 92 6.68 12.29 -6.78
CA GLY A 92 5.78 11.14 -6.66
C GLY A 92 4.80 11.03 -7.83
N LEU A 93 4.20 12.14 -8.26
CA LEU A 93 3.31 12.14 -9.43
C LEU A 93 4.02 11.80 -10.74
N LYS A 94 5.28 12.22 -10.92
CA LYS A 94 6.11 11.79 -12.06
C LYS A 94 6.33 10.26 -12.01
N ALA A 95 6.67 9.72 -10.83
CA ALA A 95 6.85 8.29 -10.63
C ALA A 95 5.56 7.51 -10.91
N VAL A 96 4.41 7.97 -10.41
CA VAL A 96 3.09 7.37 -10.67
C VAL A 96 2.80 7.31 -12.16
N LYS A 97 3.06 8.39 -12.90
CA LYS A 97 2.86 8.45 -14.36
C LYS A 97 3.64 7.35 -15.09
N VAL A 98 4.90 7.16 -14.74
CA VAL A 98 5.77 6.15 -15.37
C VAL A 98 5.32 4.74 -15.00
N LEU A 99 5.15 4.46 -13.69
CA LEU A 99 4.73 3.14 -13.21
C LEU A 99 3.36 2.73 -13.79
N SER A 100 2.41 3.66 -13.85
CA SER A 100 1.09 3.39 -14.46
C SER A 100 1.18 3.11 -15.95
N ALA A 101 2.08 3.77 -16.70
CA ALA A 101 2.33 3.47 -18.11
C ALA A 101 2.94 2.07 -18.31
N GLU A 102 3.64 1.55 -17.32
CA GLU A 102 4.18 0.19 -17.30
C GLU A 102 3.15 -0.86 -16.82
N GLY A 103 1.92 -0.45 -16.52
CA GLY A 103 0.85 -1.33 -16.02
C GLY A 103 0.95 -1.66 -14.53
N ILE A 104 1.86 -1.02 -13.79
CA ILE A 104 2.02 -1.19 -12.36
C ILE A 104 0.94 -0.41 -11.64
N LYS A 105 0.20 -1.09 -10.76
CA LYS A 105 -0.84 -0.45 -9.93
C LYS A 105 -0.21 0.45 -8.89
N THR A 106 -0.73 1.66 -8.75
CA THR A 106 -0.22 2.65 -7.80
C THR A 106 -1.32 3.13 -6.84
N ASN A 107 -0.93 3.48 -5.63
CA ASN A 107 -1.77 4.08 -4.59
C ASN A 107 -1.11 5.37 -4.11
N VAL A 108 -1.72 6.52 -4.41
CA VAL A 108 -1.18 7.81 -3.97
C VAL A 108 -1.61 8.07 -2.53
N THR A 109 -0.64 8.30 -1.67
CA THR A 109 -0.83 8.51 -0.23
C THR A 109 -0.50 9.94 0.19
N LEU A 110 -0.85 10.31 1.43
CA LEU A 110 -0.67 11.66 1.97
C LEU A 110 -1.46 12.72 1.21
N ILE A 111 -2.70 12.39 0.85
CA ILE A 111 -3.64 13.33 0.24
C ILE A 111 -4.45 13.99 1.35
N PHE A 112 -4.32 15.31 1.48
CA PHE A 112 -4.97 16.10 2.52
C PHE A 112 -6.07 17.03 1.99
N THR A 113 -6.20 17.19 0.66
CA THR A 113 -7.18 18.07 0.04
C THR A 113 -7.86 17.40 -1.16
N ALA A 114 -9.08 17.83 -1.48
CA ALA A 114 -9.82 17.36 -2.66
C ALA A 114 -9.10 17.69 -3.98
N ASN A 115 -8.42 18.83 -4.05
CA ASN A 115 -7.65 19.23 -5.23
C ASN A 115 -6.47 18.29 -5.50
N GLN A 116 -5.77 17.85 -4.44
CA GLN A 116 -4.70 16.85 -4.56
C GLN A 116 -5.26 15.51 -5.06
N SER A 117 -6.42 15.10 -4.56
CA SER A 117 -7.09 13.88 -5.02
C SER A 117 -7.43 13.94 -6.50
N SER A 118 -7.96 15.06 -6.99
CA SER A 118 -8.29 15.25 -8.41
C SER A 118 -7.05 15.18 -9.31
N GLY A 119 -5.91 15.69 -8.87
CA GLY A 119 -4.65 15.62 -9.59
C GLY A 119 -4.07 14.19 -9.67
N ALA A 120 -4.37 13.34 -8.70
CA ALA A 120 -3.91 11.96 -8.66
C ALA A 120 -4.79 10.99 -9.49
N MET A 121 -6.05 11.33 -9.72
CA MET A 121 -7.04 10.44 -10.35
C MET A 121 -6.70 9.90 -11.75
N PRO A 122 -6.07 10.63 -12.66
CA PRO A 122 -5.80 10.12 -14.01
C PRO A 122 -4.74 9.01 -14.07
N ALA A 123 -3.92 8.89 -13.04
CA ALA A 123 -2.72 8.05 -13.06
C ALA A 123 -2.74 6.93 -12.01
N SER A 124 -3.67 6.97 -11.06
CA SER A 124 -3.70 6.00 -9.97
C SER A 124 -5.08 5.36 -9.84
N PHE A 125 -5.08 4.11 -9.45
CA PHE A 125 -6.29 3.45 -8.98
C PHE A 125 -6.62 4.03 -7.59
N LEU A 126 -7.28 5.18 -7.56
CA LEU A 126 -7.72 5.79 -6.30
C LEU A 126 -8.84 4.93 -5.71
N VAL A 127 -8.47 3.99 -4.89
CA VAL A 127 -9.41 3.33 -4.01
C VAL A 127 -9.67 4.33 -2.88
N THR A 128 -10.93 4.74 -2.70
CA THR A 128 -11.34 5.35 -1.43
C THR A 128 -11.21 4.28 -0.37
N MET A 129 -10.03 4.23 0.25
CA MET A 129 -9.73 3.24 1.28
C MET A 129 -10.24 3.78 2.62
N ILE A 130 -11.14 3.04 3.24
CA ILE A 130 -11.37 3.19 4.67
C ILE A 130 -10.33 2.31 5.36
N LEU A 131 -9.32 2.94 5.94
CA LEU A 131 -8.30 2.25 6.72
C LEU A 131 -8.90 1.88 8.07
N ILE A 132 -8.91 0.59 8.37
CA ILE A 132 -9.24 0.07 9.68
C ILE A 132 -7.91 -0.15 10.41
N SER A 133 -7.68 0.57 11.49
CA SER A 133 -6.51 0.33 12.33
C SER A 133 -6.65 -1.00 13.08
N SER A 134 -5.54 -1.66 13.38
CA SER A 134 -5.53 -2.89 14.17
C SER A 134 -6.17 -2.71 15.55
N SER A 135 -6.11 -1.51 16.13
CA SER A 135 -6.80 -1.17 17.38
C SER A 135 -8.33 -1.17 17.26
N ALA A 136 -8.87 -0.84 16.07
CA ALA A 136 -10.32 -0.88 15.84
C ALA A 136 -10.82 -2.32 15.72
N ILE A 137 -10.02 -3.24 15.21
CA ILE A 137 -10.39 -4.68 15.16
C ILE A 137 -10.40 -5.28 16.55
N ALA A 138 -9.45 -4.91 17.42
CA ALA A 138 -9.42 -5.37 18.80
C ALA A 138 -10.65 -4.97 19.63
N SER A 139 -11.39 -3.94 19.21
CA SER A 139 -12.63 -3.50 19.88
C SER A 139 -13.89 -4.12 19.30
N LEU A 140 -13.79 -4.92 18.23
CA LEU A 140 -14.91 -5.64 17.59
C LEU A 140 -14.99 -7.12 18.03
N VAL A 141 -14.00 -7.58 18.79
CA VAL A 141 -13.91 -8.92 19.40
C VAL A 141 -14.10 -8.80 20.91
#